data_7ffaab940399bf0f4f59605a4ea12695
#
_entry.id   7ffaab940399bf0f4f59605a4ea12695
#
_cell.length_a   1.000
_cell.length_b   1.000
_cell.length_c   1.000
_cell.angle_alpha   90.00
_cell.angle_beta   90.00
_cell.angle_gamma   90.00
#
_symmetry.space_group_name_H-M   'P 1'
#
loop_
_entity.id
_entity.type
_entity.pdbx_description
1 polymer ?
#
loop_
_entity_poly.entity_id
_entity_poly.type
_entity_poly.pdbx_seq_one_letter_code
_entity_poly.pdbx_strand_id
1 'polypeptide(L)'
;MNELFDNIEVENSAIISIVAAMTAVFLLPIIFAAVWKKRCGNSSSLKFLFIGAAGFLVSVRVLELGLHMVCIVGDNPISRFINGSTPAYVLYGIFTAGIFEECGRYVILRYIVRKNKTKENIVMYGIGHGGIEVWAITLVSLASTFAIAFTLKTQGAEALVRLLGFSDGVPESLLDTVIATVSAAAEFNGFTAFLDIFERLVCMLCHIGFTVIVAYGIEKSQKKYLLAAIISHAVLDIFPGLYQRGAVSLVTVEIWLAVCAVLLTVWSIKLYKKFGKEPCQ
;
A
#
# COMPACT_ATOMS: atom_id res chain seq x y z
N MET A 1 17.26 24.63 20.71
CA MET A 1 16.92 23.32 20.12
C MET A 1 15.82 22.61 20.91
N ASN A 2 15.82 22.71 22.25
CA ASN A 2 14.76 22.09 23.07
C ASN A 2 13.39 22.74 22.89
N GLU A 3 13.32 24.03 22.52
CA GLU A 3 12.07 24.78 22.35
C GLU A 3 11.23 24.34 21.13
N LEU A 4 11.81 23.60 20.19
CA LEU A 4 11.15 23.26 18.93
C LEU A 4 9.93 22.33 19.10
N PHE A 5 9.99 21.43 20.08
CA PHE A 5 8.93 20.45 20.36
C PHE A 5 8.35 20.58 21.77
N ASP A 6 8.75 21.62 22.53
CA ASP A 6 8.31 21.81 23.93
C ASP A 6 6.80 22.00 24.08
N ASN A 7 6.13 22.42 23.01
CA ASN A 7 4.69 22.59 22.96
C ASN A 7 3.93 21.36 22.42
N ILE A 8 4.65 20.28 22.04
CA ILE A 8 4.04 19.06 21.50
C ILE A 8 4.01 18.00 22.59
N GLU A 9 2.83 17.79 23.16
CA GLU A 9 2.61 16.79 24.18
C GLU A 9 2.05 15.50 23.56
N VAL A 10 2.67 14.36 23.87
CA VAL A 10 2.20 13.04 23.42
C VAL A 10 1.40 12.38 24.53
N GLU A 11 0.12 12.21 24.33
CA GLU A 11 -0.75 11.51 25.26
C GLU A 11 -0.54 9.98 25.21
N ASN A 12 -0.93 9.29 26.29
CA ASN A 12 -0.93 7.81 26.31
C ASN A 12 -1.94 7.24 25.29
N SER A 13 -3.02 7.93 25.04
CA SER A 13 -4.04 7.60 24.05
C SER A 13 -3.46 7.49 22.62
N ALA A 14 -2.52 8.37 22.25
CA ALA A 14 -1.82 8.32 20.98
C ALA A 14 -0.99 7.03 20.85
N ILE A 15 -0.15 6.74 21.85
CA ILE A 15 0.66 5.52 21.87
C ILE A 15 -0.22 4.26 21.78
N ILE A 16 -1.30 4.20 22.56
CA ILE A 16 -2.24 3.06 22.54
C ILE A 16 -2.87 2.90 21.16
N SER A 17 -3.30 4.00 20.55
CA SER A 17 -3.92 4.00 19.23
C SER A 17 -2.94 3.52 18.13
N ILE A 18 -1.68 3.97 18.17
CA ILE A 18 -0.64 3.53 17.24
C ILE A 18 -0.38 2.02 17.39
N VAL A 19 -0.22 1.53 18.64
CA VAL A 19 0.03 0.10 18.91
C VAL A 19 -1.17 -0.75 18.48
N ALA A 20 -2.40 -0.28 18.70
CA ALA A 20 -3.61 -0.96 18.23
C ALA A 20 -3.66 -1.04 16.69
N ALA A 21 -3.36 0.06 15.98
CA ALA A 21 -3.27 0.08 14.53
C ALA A 21 -2.18 -0.87 14.01
N MET A 22 -0.97 -0.80 14.58
CA MET A 22 0.14 -1.71 14.23
C MET A 22 -0.25 -3.17 14.39
N THR A 23 -0.88 -3.52 15.50
CA THR A 23 -1.32 -4.90 15.79
C THR A 23 -2.35 -5.36 14.78
N ALA A 24 -3.37 -4.54 14.50
CA ALA A 24 -4.42 -4.87 13.53
C ALA A 24 -3.86 -5.02 12.11
N VAL A 25 -3.03 -4.08 11.67
CA VAL A 25 -2.38 -4.09 10.35
C VAL A 25 -1.44 -5.29 10.20
N PHE A 26 -0.69 -5.64 11.26
CA PHE A 26 0.15 -6.84 11.26
C PHE A 26 -0.66 -8.13 11.12
N LEU A 27 -1.77 -8.26 11.84
CA LEU A 27 -2.60 -9.47 11.85
C LEU A 27 -3.46 -9.60 10.59
N LEU A 28 -3.78 -8.51 9.91
CA LEU A 28 -4.73 -8.50 8.80
C LEU A 28 -4.38 -9.51 7.68
N PRO A 29 -3.17 -9.52 7.08
CA PRO A 29 -2.82 -10.48 6.04
C PRO A 29 -2.78 -11.92 6.55
N ILE A 30 -2.40 -12.12 7.82
CA ILE A 30 -2.35 -13.44 8.46
C ILE A 30 -3.77 -14.00 8.58
N ILE A 31 -4.72 -13.16 9.02
CA ILE A 31 -6.14 -13.54 9.15
C ILE A 31 -6.71 -13.90 7.77
N PHE A 32 -6.46 -13.08 6.73
CA PHE A 32 -6.90 -13.38 5.37
C PHE A 32 -6.37 -14.72 4.88
N ALA A 33 -5.06 -14.97 5.06
CA ALA A 33 -4.43 -16.22 4.67
C ALA A 33 -4.98 -17.43 5.44
N ALA A 34 -5.15 -17.30 6.76
CA ALA A 34 -5.67 -18.36 7.62
C ALA A 34 -7.12 -18.70 7.29
N VAL A 35 -7.98 -17.68 7.14
CA VAL A 35 -9.40 -17.87 6.76
C VAL A 35 -9.50 -18.52 5.39
N TRP A 36 -8.73 -18.04 4.41
CA TRP A 36 -8.75 -18.62 3.07
C TRP A 36 -8.23 -20.05 3.05
N LYS A 37 -7.14 -20.32 3.76
CA LYS A 37 -6.58 -21.68 3.91
C LYS A 37 -7.57 -22.62 4.59
N LYS A 38 -8.22 -22.19 5.67
CA LYS A 38 -9.26 -22.97 6.36
C LYS A 38 -10.44 -23.29 5.43
N ARG A 39 -10.88 -22.32 4.62
CA ARG A 39 -12.00 -22.49 3.67
C ARG A 39 -11.68 -23.43 2.53
N CYS A 40 -10.47 -23.36 1.98
CA CYS A 40 -10.08 -24.11 0.77
C CYS A 40 -9.31 -25.40 1.04
N GLY A 41 -8.85 -25.64 2.27
CA GLY A 41 -8.11 -26.84 2.65
C GLY A 41 -6.88 -27.06 1.75
N ASN A 42 -6.77 -28.27 1.19
CA ASN A 42 -5.65 -28.67 0.33
C ASN A 42 -5.73 -28.07 -1.09
N SER A 43 -6.84 -27.47 -1.50
CA SER A 43 -6.98 -26.80 -2.79
C SER A 43 -6.21 -25.48 -2.87
N SER A 44 -5.82 -24.92 -1.72
CA SER A 44 -4.99 -23.71 -1.62
C SER A 44 -3.66 -24.01 -0.94
N SER A 45 -2.56 -23.56 -1.54
CA SER A 45 -1.21 -23.73 -1.01
C SER A 45 -0.61 -22.39 -0.56
N LEU A 46 -0.04 -22.37 0.66
CA LEU A 46 0.67 -21.20 1.19
C LEU A 46 1.88 -20.77 0.35
N LYS A 47 2.40 -21.66 -0.50
CA LYS A 47 3.45 -21.28 -1.47
C LYS A 47 3.07 -20.05 -2.30
N PHE A 48 1.79 -19.92 -2.67
CA PHE A 48 1.31 -18.81 -3.50
C PHE A 48 1.23 -17.49 -2.73
N LEU A 49 1.07 -17.53 -1.40
CA LEU A 49 1.23 -16.36 -0.53
C LEU A 49 2.63 -15.77 -0.70
N PHE A 50 3.66 -16.61 -0.55
CA PHE A 50 5.05 -16.16 -0.66
C PHE A 50 5.42 -15.75 -2.08
N ILE A 51 4.88 -16.40 -3.12
CA ILE A 51 5.10 -15.99 -4.51
C ILE A 51 4.44 -14.62 -4.76
N GLY A 52 3.24 -14.36 -4.21
CA GLY A 52 2.58 -13.08 -4.30
C GLY A 52 3.37 -11.97 -3.61
N ALA A 53 3.84 -12.23 -2.39
CA ALA A 53 4.67 -11.32 -1.62
C ALA A 53 5.99 -10.98 -2.36
N ALA A 54 6.70 -11.98 -2.85
CA ALA A 54 7.93 -11.78 -3.63
C ALA A 54 7.66 -10.99 -4.92
N GLY A 55 6.50 -11.23 -5.54
CA GLY A 55 6.06 -10.52 -6.73
C GLY A 55 5.93 -9.02 -6.51
N PHE A 56 5.25 -8.61 -5.45
CA PHE A 56 5.17 -7.21 -5.05
C PHE A 56 6.56 -6.61 -4.79
N LEU A 57 7.37 -7.27 -3.96
CA LEU A 57 8.70 -6.75 -3.60
C LEU A 57 9.56 -6.50 -4.84
N VAL A 58 9.55 -7.41 -5.81
CA VAL A 58 10.33 -7.23 -7.04
C VAL A 58 9.74 -6.12 -7.91
N SER A 59 8.43 -6.12 -8.14
CA SER A 59 7.79 -5.16 -9.03
C SER A 59 7.85 -3.74 -8.48
N VAL A 60 7.56 -3.55 -7.20
CA VAL A 60 7.42 -2.23 -6.57
C VAL A 60 8.73 -1.80 -5.90
N ARG A 61 9.27 -2.62 -4.98
CA ARG A 61 10.42 -2.22 -4.16
C ARG A 61 11.77 -2.30 -4.89
N VAL A 62 11.82 -2.93 -6.06
CA VAL A 62 13.04 -2.96 -6.89
C VAL A 62 12.82 -2.18 -8.19
N LEU A 63 11.85 -2.59 -9.03
CA LEU A 63 11.72 -2.01 -10.37
C LEU A 63 11.09 -0.62 -10.35
N GLU A 64 9.95 -0.46 -9.70
CA GLU A 64 9.26 0.84 -9.60
C GLU A 64 10.06 1.84 -8.77
N LEU A 65 10.59 1.43 -7.61
CA LEU A 65 11.46 2.27 -6.80
C LEU A 65 12.69 2.75 -7.58
N GLY A 66 13.29 1.88 -8.40
CA GLY A 66 14.40 2.26 -9.29
C GLY A 66 14.01 3.40 -10.24
N LEU A 67 12.79 3.37 -10.79
CA LEU A 67 12.26 4.45 -11.62
C LEU A 67 11.99 5.72 -10.78
N HIS A 68 11.43 5.58 -9.57
CA HIS A 68 11.19 6.71 -8.66
C HIS A 68 12.48 7.42 -8.25
N MET A 69 13.58 6.69 -8.06
CA MET A 69 14.89 7.29 -7.76
C MET A 69 15.35 8.24 -8.86
N VAL A 70 15.00 7.99 -10.11
CA VAL A 70 15.32 8.86 -11.25
C VAL A 70 14.27 9.96 -11.42
N CYS A 71 12.99 9.60 -11.42
CA CYS A 71 11.92 10.50 -11.86
C CYS A 71 11.36 11.40 -10.74
N ILE A 72 11.55 11.04 -9.47
CA ILE A 72 11.03 11.77 -8.31
C ILE A 72 12.16 12.32 -7.43
N VAL A 73 13.11 11.45 -7.03
CA VAL A 73 14.14 11.78 -6.03
C VAL A 73 15.33 12.48 -6.67
N GLY A 74 15.72 12.09 -7.87
CA GLY A 74 16.87 12.64 -8.56
C GLY A 74 16.72 14.13 -8.90
N ASP A 75 17.80 14.89 -8.83
CA ASP A 75 17.81 16.30 -9.29
C ASP A 75 18.08 16.38 -10.79
N ASN A 76 17.01 16.37 -11.57
CA ASN A 76 17.07 16.43 -13.03
C ASN A 76 15.81 17.12 -13.61
N PRO A 77 15.79 17.48 -14.92
CA PRO A 77 14.63 18.15 -15.51
C PRO A 77 13.32 17.38 -15.43
N ILE A 78 13.35 16.04 -15.44
CA ILE A 78 12.16 15.17 -15.36
C ILE A 78 11.56 15.25 -13.96
N SER A 79 12.39 15.05 -12.93
CA SER A 79 11.92 15.11 -11.54
C SER A 79 11.40 16.51 -11.18
N ARG A 80 12.06 17.57 -11.65
CA ARG A 80 11.60 18.95 -11.46
C ARG A 80 10.25 19.21 -12.13
N PHE A 81 10.03 18.68 -13.35
CA PHE A 81 8.75 18.79 -14.05
C PHE A 81 7.64 18.01 -13.30
N ILE A 82 7.91 16.78 -12.90
CA ILE A 82 6.92 15.94 -12.21
C ILE A 82 6.57 16.55 -10.85
N ASN A 83 7.58 16.89 -10.04
CA ASN A 83 7.37 17.45 -8.70
C ASN A 83 6.81 18.89 -8.73
N GLY A 84 7.04 19.64 -9.79
CA GLY A 84 6.56 21.01 -9.95
C GLY A 84 5.07 21.13 -10.29
N SER A 85 4.38 20.02 -10.62
CA SER A 85 3.00 20.05 -11.08
C SER A 85 2.18 18.93 -10.45
N THR A 86 1.12 19.28 -9.72
CA THR A 86 0.20 18.27 -9.13
C THR A 86 -0.38 17.32 -10.17
N PRO A 87 -0.90 17.75 -11.33
CA PRO A 87 -1.34 16.82 -12.36
C PRO A 87 -0.24 15.89 -12.88
N ALA A 88 0.98 16.40 -13.12
CA ALA A 88 2.08 15.58 -13.58
C ALA A 88 2.49 14.54 -12.54
N TYR A 89 2.56 14.93 -11.28
CA TYR A 89 2.87 14.04 -10.15
C TYR A 89 1.84 12.92 -10.03
N VAL A 90 0.55 13.26 -10.02
CA VAL A 90 -0.54 12.29 -9.91
C VAL A 90 -0.55 11.35 -11.10
N LEU A 91 -0.48 11.86 -12.33
CA LEU A 91 -0.44 11.02 -13.54
C LEU A 91 0.77 10.08 -13.55
N TYR A 92 1.94 10.58 -13.18
CA TYR A 92 3.13 9.72 -13.04
C TYR A 92 2.89 8.61 -12.02
N GLY A 93 2.45 8.95 -10.80
CA GLY A 93 2.24 7.98 -9.72
C GLY A 93 1.25 6.88 -10.07
N ILE A 94 0.04 7.26 -10.52
CA ILE A 94 -1.03 6.29 -10.82
C ILE A 94 -0.68 5.34 -11.96
N PHE A 95 0.05 5.81 -12.99
CA PHE A 95 0.43 4.95 -14.10
C PHE A 95 1.66 4.10 -13.76
N THR A 96 2.63 4.59 -12.98
CA THR A 96 3.75 3.76 -12.56
C THR A 96 3.28 2.62 -11.66
N ALA A 97 2.50 2.89 -10.62
CA ALA A 97 1.95 1.86 -9.74
C ALA A 97 1.14 0.81 -10.54
N GLY A 98 0.14 1.26 -11.30
CA GLY A 98 -0.70 0.35 -12.10
C GLY A 98 0.10 -0.49 -13.10
N ILE A 99 1.09 0.08 -13.78
CA ILE A 99 1.89 -0.65 -14.78
C ILE A 99 2.83 -1.65 -14.08
N PHE A 100 3.62 -1.22 -13.09
CA PHE A 100 4.60 -2.11 -12.46
C PHE A 100 3.93 -3.25 -11.71
N GLU A 101 2.86 -2.96 -10.98
CA GLU A 101 2.16 -3.99 -10.23
C GLU A 101 1.40 -4.97 -11.12
N GLU A 102 0.59 -4.47 -12.04
CA GLU A 102 -0.25 -5.37 -12.83
C GLU A 102 0.54 -6.12 -13.91
N CYS A 103 1.56 -5.50 -14.52
CA CYS A 103 2.47 -6.22 -15.40
C CYS A 103 3.33 -7.23 -14.66
N GLY A 104 3.86 -6.88 -13.47
CA GLY A 104 4.58 -7.81 -12.60
C GLY A 104 3.71 -9.00 -12.20
N ARG A 105 2.49 -8.75 -11.76
CA ARG A 105 1.47 -9.76 -11.46
C ARG A 105 1.18 -10.66 -12.65
N TYR A 106 0.99 -10.06 -13.84
CA TYR A 106 0.77 -10.82 -15.08
C TYR A 106 1.96 -11.74 -15.41
N VAL A 107 3.19 -11.23 -15.36
CA VAL A 107 4.40 -12.01 -15.65
C VAL A 107 4.51 -13.21 -14.71
N ILE A 108 4.33 -12.99 -13.42
CA ILE A 108 4.42 -14.05 -12.41
C ILE A 108 3.32 -15.10 -12.59
N LEU A 109 2.07 -14.65 -12.73
CA LEU A 109 0.96 -15.57 -12.94
C LEU A 109 1.04 -16.32 -14.26
N ARG A 110 1.57 -15.70 -15.32
CA ARG A 110 1.71 -16.32 -16.66
C ARG A 110 2.83 -17.33 -16.72
N TYR A 111 4.00 -17.01 -16.15
CA TYR A 111 5.23 -17.78 -16.38
C TYR A 111 5.70 -18.58 -15.16
N ILE A 112 5.50 -18.09 -13.92
CA ILE A 112 5.95 -18.77 -12.70
C ILE A 112 4.85 -19.66 -12.12
N VAL A 113 3.63 -19.14 -11.92
CA VAL A 113 2.48 -19.90 -11.37
C VAL A 113 1.95 -20.93 -12.40
N ARG A 114 1.94 -20.58 -13.64
CA ARG A 114 1.74 -21.38 -14.87
C ARG A 114 0.76 -22.58 -14.74
N LYS A 115 1.26 -23.79 -14.35
CA LYS A 115 0.48 -25.04 -14.30
C LYS A 115 -0.42 -25.18 -13.07
N ASN A 116 -0.17 -24.41 -12.02
CA ASN A 116 -0.88 -24.50 -10.72
C ASN A 116 -1.87 -23.35 -10.51
N LYS A 117 -2.41 -22.78 -11.59
CA LYS A 117 -3.39 -21.69 -11.56
C LYS A 117 -4.80 -22.17 -11.18
N THR A 118 -4.94 -22.78 -10.00
CA THR A 118 -6.28 -22.96 -9.46
C THR A 118 -6.80 -21.63 -8.93
N LYS A 119 -8.12 -21.42 -8.97
CA LYS A 119 -8.73 -20.18 -8.48
C LYS A 119 -8.43 -19.92 -7.00
N GLU A 120 -8.23 -20.98 -6.20
CA GLU A 120 -7.87 -20.91 -4.80
C GLU A 120 -6.43 -20.42 -4.59
N ASN A 121 -5.50 -20.88 -5.43
CA ASN A 121 -4.11 -20.44 -5.42
C ASN A 121 -3.97 -19.00 -5.93
N ILE A 122 -4.80 -18.57 -6.87
CA ILE A 122 -4.82 -17.19 -7.38
C ILE A 122 -5.23 -16.22 -6.28
N VAL A 123 -6.28 -16.53 -5.50
CA VAL A 123 -6.66 -15.71 -4.35
C VAL A 123 -5.56 -15.70 -3.29
N MET A 124 -4.93 -16.84 -2.99
CA MET A 124 -3.81 -16.90 -2.05
C MET A 124 -2.61 -16.05 -2.51
N TYR A 125 -2.34 -16.01 -3.81
CA TYR A 125 -1.34 -15.09 -4.40
C TYR A 125 -1.73 -13.62 -4.15
N GLY A 126 -3.00 -13.25 -4.39
CA GLY A 126 -3.49 -11.89 -4.15
C GLY A 126 -3.40 -11.48 -2.68
N ILE A 127 -3.68 -12.40 -1.75
CA ILE A 127 -3.48 -12.20 -0.31
C ILE A 127 -2.00 -11.96 0.00
N GLY A 128 -1.09 -12.70 -0.61
CA GLY A 128 0.35 -12.51 -0.41
C GLY A 128 0.86 -11.19 -0.96
N HIS A 129 0.39 -10.80 -2.15
CA HIS A 129 0.78 -9.55 -2.80
C HIS A 129 0.32 -8.33 -1.98
N GLY A 130 -0.98 -8.23 -1.69
CA GLY A 130 -1.51 -7.12 -0.86
C GLY A 130 -1.02 -7.18 0.59
N GLY A 131 -0.82 -8.39 1.14
CA GLY A 131 -0.34 -8.54 2.52
C GLY A 131 1.07 -8.01 2.74
N ILE A 132 1.99 -8.26 1.82
CA ILE A 132 3.35 -7.70 1.94
C ILE A 132 3.37 -6.19 1.70
N GLU A 133 2.48 -5.66 0.85
CA GLU A 133 2.31 -4.21 0.69
C GLU A 133 1.85 -3.57 2.00
N VAL A 134 0.81 -4.13 2.63
CA VAL A 134 0.32 -3.67 3.95
C VAL A 134 1.46 -3.61 4.97
N TRP A 135 2.33 -4.61 5.00
CA TRP A 135 3.48 -4.60 5.90
C TRP A 135 4.59 -3.65 5.46
N ALA A 136 4.97 -3.66 4.20
CA ALA A 136 6.10 -2.90 3.69
C ALA A 136 5.84 -1.38 3.64
N ILE A 137 4.58 -0.96 3.61
CA ILE A 137 4.20 0.45 3.58
C ILE A 137 3.64 0.88 4.94
N THR A 138 2.48 0.35 5.32
CA THR A 138 1.74 0.87 6.48
C THR A 138 2.34 0.44 7.81
N LEU A 139 2.74 -0.83 7.96
CA LEU A 139 3.33 -1.27 9.23
C LEU A 139 4.68 -0.56 9.48
N VAL A 140 5.49 -0.34 8.43
CA VAL A 140 6.74 0.43 8.54
C VAL A 140 6.46 1.89 8.87
N SER A 141 5.44 2.52 8.25
CA SER A 141 5.03 3.89 8.57
C SER A 141 4.57 4.01 10.03
N LEU A 142 3.68 3.13 10.48
CA LEU A 142 3.21 3.11 11.87
C LEU A 142 4.33 2.85 12.87
N ALA A 143 5.30 2.00 12.53
CA ALA A 143 6.50 1.78 13.37
C ALA A 143 7.34 3.06 13.50
N SER A 144 7.47 3.82 12.43
CA SER A 144 8.15 5.13 12.44
C SER A 144 7.36 6.14 13.28
N THR A 145 6.04 6.21 13.13
CA THR A 145 5.14 7.05 13.93
C THR A 145 5.24 6.69 15.42
N PHE A 146 5.24 5.40 15.73
CA PHE A 146 5.46 4.91 17.11
C PHE A 146 6.81 5.35 17.67
N ALA A 147 7.89 5.18 16.90
CA ALA A 147 9.24 5.54 17.32
C ALA A 147 9.34 7.05 17.62
N ILE A 148 8.76 7.89 16.77
CA ILE A 148 8.71 9.35 16.97
C ILE A 148 7.93 9.70 18.25
N ALA A 149 6.68 9.24 18.36
CA ALA A 149 5.81 9.55 19.49
C ALA A 149 6.40 9.02 20.81
N PHE A 150 6.88 7.78 20.81
CA PHE A 150 7.46 7.15 22.01
C PHE A 150 8.75 7.82 22.46
N THR A 151 9.65 8.16 21.52
CA THR A 151 10.90 8.85 21.84
C THR A 151 10.64 10.25 22.39
N LEU A 152 9.76 11.03 21.74
CA LEU A 152 9.40 12.35 22.24
C LEU A 152 8.83 12.27 23.68
N LYS A 153 7.90 11.34 23.92
CA LYS A 153 7.26 11.15 25.21
C LYS A 153 8.21 10.73 26.32
N THR A 154 9.14 9.83 26.05
CA THR A 154 9.94 9.17 27.10
C THR A 154 11.35 9.70 27.24
N GLN A 155 11.93 10.26 26.19
CA GLN A 155 13.31 10.71 26.12
C GLN A 155 13.44 12.20 25.77
N GLY A 156 12.35 12.85 25.34
CA GLY A 156 12.30 14.28 25.04
C GLY A 156 12.81 14.66 23.66
N ALA A 157 12.78 15.97 23.40
CA ALA A 157 13.07 16.57 22.11
C ALA A 157 14.47 16.29 21.58
N GLU A 158 15.48 16.33 22.45
CA GLU A 158 16.88 16.10 22.04
C GLU A 158 17.11 14.67 21.51
N ALA A 159 16.53 13.68 22.18
CA ALA A 159 16.61 12.29 21.73
C ALA A 159 15.87 12.09 20.42
N LEU A 160 14.72 12.76 20.22
CA LEU A 160 13.98 12.73 18.97
C LEU A 160 14.77 13.33 17.81
N VAL A 161 15.41 14.47 18.00
CA VAL A 161 16.26 15.11 16.97
C VAL A 161 17.39 14.17 16.53
N ARG A 162 18.02 13.46 17.48
CA ARG A 162 19.02 12.41 17.18
C ARG A 162 18.43 11.21 16.45
N LEU A 163 17.25 10.75 16.85
CA LEU A 163 16.54 9.66 16.17
C LEU A 163 16.25 10.01 14.70
N LEU A 164 15.91 11.27 14.43
CA LEU A 164 15.65 11.76 13.07
C LEU A 164 16.94 11.99 12.24
N GLY A 165 18.12 11.77 12.83
CA GLY A 165 19.41 11.87 12.15
C GLY A 165 20.02 13.27 12.13
N PHE A 166 19.51 14.21 12.95
CA PHE A 166 19.98 15.58 12.99
C PHE A 166 20.88 15.81 14.21
N SER A 167 22.21 15.56 14.09
CA SER A 167 23.18 15.79 15.18
C SER A 167 23.39 17.27 15.52
N ASP A 168 23.34 18.14 14.50
CA ASP A 168 23.62 19.57 14.61
C ASP A 168 22.35 20.44 14.64
N GLY A 169 21.19 19.80 14.77
CA GLY A 169 19.87 20.43 14.72
C GLY A 169 19.16 20.26 13.38
N VAL A 170 17.84 20.45 13.40
CA VAL A 170 17.02 20.35 12.18
C VAL A 170 17.34 21.51 11.24
N PRO A 171 17.70 21.24 9.96
CA PRO A 171 17.89 22.30 8.97
C PRO A 171 16.62 23.14 8.80
N GLU A 172 16.77 24.45 8.62
CA GLU A 172 15.65 25.39 8.47
C GLU A 172 14.70 24.97 7.32
N SER A 173 15.26 24.47 6.21
CA SER A 173 14.48 23.98 5.06
C SER A 173 13.61 22.75 5.34
N LEU A 174 13.86 22.01 6.42
CA LEU A 174 13.11 20.82 6.80
C LEU A 174 12.24 21.03 8.05
N LEU A 175 12.34 22.21 8.68
CA LEU A 175 11.74 22.49 9.97
C LEU A 175 10.23 22.26 9.98
N ASP A 176 9.51 22.86 9.03
CA ASP A 176 8.04 22.72 8.93
C ASP A 176 7.62 21.26 8.69
N THR A 177 8.37 20.54 7.86
CA THR A 177 8.09 19.11 7.58
C THR A 177 8.30 18.27 8.82
N VAL A 178 9.37 18.50 9.56
CA VAL A 178 9.67 17.76 10.81
C VAL A 178 8.64 18.08 11.88
N ILE A 179 8.28 19.35 12.07
CA ILE A 179 7.23 19.74 13.02
C ILE A 179 5.90 19.08 12.66
N ALA A 180 5.48 19.15 11.40
CA ALA A 180 4.23 18.51 10.95
C ALA A 180 4.23 16.99 11.18
N THR A 181 5.36 16.32 10.92
CA THR A 181 5.50 14.87 11.14
C THR A 181 5.41 14.52 12.62
N VAL A 182 6.07 15.27 13.48
CA VAL A 182 6.07 15.06 14.94
C VAL A 182 4.69 15.36 15.52
N SER A 183 4.04 16.44 15.10
CA SER A 183 2.68 16.79 15.51
C SER A 183 1.68 15.71 15.10
N ALA A 184 1.75 15.23 13.86
CA ALA A 184 0.89 14.13 13.39
C ALA A 184 1.06 12.85 14.22
N ALA A 185 2.30 12.53 14.66
CA ALA A 185 2.54 11.39 15.53
C ALA A 185 2.00 11.60 16.95
N ALA A 186 2.09 12.82 17.49
CA ALA A 186 1.57 13.17 18.81
C ALA A 186 0.03 13.22 18.84
N GLU A 187 -0.59 13.67 17.77
CA GLU A 187 -2.05 13.79 17.60
C GLU A 187 -2.72 12.51 17.10
N PHE A 188 -1.94 11.44 16.91
CA PHE A 188 -2.49 10.16 16.45
C PHE A 188 -3.54 9.64 17.43
N ASN A 189 -4.70 9.24 16.91
CA ASN A 189 -5.85 8.90 17.76
C ASN A 189 -6.62 7.69 17.21
N GLY A 190 -7.68 7.28 17.93
CA GLY A 190 -8.47 6.11 17.55
C GLY A 190 -9.18 6.24 16.20
N PHE A 191 -9.53 7.46 15.78
CA PHE A 191 -10.12 7.68 14.45
C PHE A 191 -9.08 7.50 13.33
N THR A 192 -7.88 8.04 13.51
CA THR A 192 -6.77 7.83 12.57
C THR A 192 -6.41 6.34 12.47
N ALA A 193 -6.33 5.65 13.63
CA ALA A 193 -6.11 4.21 13.66
C ALA A 193 -7.19 3.43 12.89
N PHE A 194 -8.45 3.82 13.04
CA PHE A 194 -9.57 3.21 12.31
C PHE A 194 -9.41 3.41 10.80
N LEU A 195 -9.07 4.62 10.34
CA LEU A 195 -8.87 4.90 8.91
C LEU A 195 -7.72 4.07 8.34
N ASP A 196 -6.57 4.00 9.02
CA ASP A 196 -5.43 3.17 8.59
C ASP A 196 -5.82 1.69 8.44
N ILE A 197 -6.54 1.15 9.42
CA ILE A 197 -6.99 -0.25 9.38
C ILE A 197 -7.99 -0.47 8.24
N PHE A 198 -8.93 0.46 8.06
CA PHE A 198 -9.95 0.40 7.02
C PHE A 198 -9.31 0.45 5.62
N GLU A 199 -8.40 1.39 5.39
CA GLU A 199 -7.66 1.51 4.14
C GLU A 199 -6.92 0.21 3.80
N ARG A 200 -6.26 -0.41 4.79
CA ARG A 200 -5.53 -1.67 4.56
C ARG A 200 -6.45 -2.85 4.28
N LEU A 201 -7.62 -2.89 4.89
CA LEU A 201 -8.66 -3.86 4.54
C LEU A 201 -9.10 -3.70 3.08
N VAL A 202 -9.37 -2.47 2.66
CA VAL A 202 -9.74 -2.11 1.28
C VAL A 202 -8.62 -2.49 0.31
N CYS A 203 -7.37 -2.15 0.62
CA CYS A 203 -6.18 -2.52 -0.15
C CYS A 203 -6.10 -4.03 -0.39
N MET A 204 -6.22 -4.85 0.67
CA MET A 204 -6.23 -6.31 0.56
C MET A 204 -7.30 -6.83 -0.40
N LEU A 205 -8.53 -6.29 -0.32
CA LEU A 205 -9.63 -6.68 -1.21
C LEU A 205 -9.34 -6.30 -2.66
N CYS A 206 -8.78 -5.11 -2.91
CA CYS A 206 -8.40 -4.65 -4.24
C CYS A 206 -7.32 -5.54 -4.86
N HIS A 207 -6.26 -5.90 -4.13
CA HIS A 207 -5.19 -6.75 -4.66
C HIS A 207 -5.65 -8.18 -4.96
N ILE A 208 -6.57 -8.74 -4.14
CA ILE A 208 -7.24 -10.00 -4.47
C ILE A 208 -8.05 -9.84 -5.76
N GLY A 209 -8.79 -8.75 -5.90
CA GLY A 209 -9.60 -8.44 -7.07
C GLY A 209 -8.76 -8.32 -8.35
N PHE A 210 -7.72 -7.51 -8.35
CA PHE A 210 -6.78 -7.37 -9.47
C PHE A 210 -6.16 -8.71 -9.87
N THR A 211 -5.75 -9.50 -8.87
CA THR A 211 -5.18 -10.82 -9.12
C THR A 211 -6.15 -11.74 -9.87
N VAL A 212 -7.43 -11.75 -9.48
CA VAL A 212 -8.47 -12.53 -10.16
C VAL A 212 -8.68 -12.04 -11.59
N ILE A 213 -8.73 -10.71 -11.82
CA ILE A 213 -8.95 -10.10 -13.14
C ILE A 213 -7.80 -10.47 -14.08
N VAL A 214 -6.55 -10.28 -13.65
CA VAL A 214 -5.35 -10.59 -14.46
C VAL A 214 -5.28 -12.09 -14.75
N ALA A 215 -5.52 -12.96 -13.74
CA ALA A 215 -5.51 -14.39 -13.91
C ALA A 215 -6.59 -14.89 -14.87
N TYR A 216 -7.79 -14.32 -14.82
CA TYR A 216 -8.86 -14.61 -15.76
C TYR A 216 -8.49 -14.20 -17.19
N GLY A 217 -7.87 -13.05 -17.36
CA GLY A 217 -7.33 -12.62 -18.66
C GLY A 217 -6.28 -13.58 -19.25
N ILE A 218 -5.42 -14.12 -18.38
CA ILE A 218 -4.43 -15.14 -18.78
C ILE A 218 -5.12 -16.45 -19.19
N GLU A 219 -6.14 -16.90 -18.42
CA GLU A 219 -6.89 -18.10 -18.74
C GLU A 219 -7.58 -18.00 -20.11
N LYS A 220 -8.23 -16.87 -20.38
CA LYS A 220 -8.94 -16.61 -21.65
C LYS A 220 -8.03 -16.13 -22.78
N SER A 221 -6.70 -16.00 -22.55
CA SER A 221 -5.76 -15.42 -23.51
C SER A 221 -6.16 -14.02 -24.01
N GLN A 222 -6.77 -13.21 -23.16
CA GLN A 222 -7.32 -11.88 -23.48
C GLN A 222 -6.59 -10.78 -22.73
N LYS A 223 -5.69 -10.06 -23.40
CA LYS A 223 -4.88 -8.97 -22.84
C LYS A 223 -5.72 -7.76 -22.35
N LYS A 224 -6.97 -7.64 -22.81
CA LYS A 224 -7.87 -6.55 -22.35
C LYS A 224 -8.09 -6.55 -20.84
N TYR A 225 -8.02 -7.71 -20.16
CA TYR A 225 -8.15 -7.78 -18.70
C TYR A 225 -6.92 -7.24 -17.98
N LEU A 226 -5.72 -7.43 -18.54
CA LEU A 226 -4.52 -6.77 -18.02
C LEU A 226 -4.63 -5.25 -18.15
N LEU A 227 -5.01 -4.76 -19.35
CA LEU A 227 -5.21 -3.32 -19.56
C LEU A 227 -6.28 -2.76 -18.61
N ALA A 228 -7.38 -3.47 -18.44
CA ALA A 228 -8.45 -3.07 -17.52
C ALA A 228 -7.98 -3.07 -16.06
N ALA A 229 -7.12 -4.02 -15.64
CA ALA A 229 -6.52 -4.02 -14.31
C ALA A 229 -5.61 -2.79 -14.12
N ILE A 230 -4.72 -2.48 -15.08
CA ILE A 230 -3.85 -1.29 -15.04
C ILE A 230 -4.68 -0.01 -14.93
N ILE A 231 -5.71 0.14 -15.76
CA ILE A 231 -6.57 1.35 -15.74
C ILE A 231 -7.34 1.43 -14.41
N SER A 232 -7.90 0.32 -13.93
CA SER A 232 -8.64 0.31 -12.66
C SER A 232 -7.73 0.61 -11.47
N HIS A 233 -6.48 0.15 -11.49
CA HIS A 233 -5.48 0.47 -10.49
C HIS A 233 -5.14 1.96 -10.54
N ALA A 234 -4.83 2.49 -11.72
CA ALA A 234 -4.57 3.92 -11.89
C ALA A 234 -5.74 4.79 -11.41
N VAL A 235 -6.98 4.39 -11.69
CA VAL A 235 -8.19 5.08 -11.20
C VAL A 235 -8.30 5.02 -9.69
N LEU A 236 -7.98 3.87 -9.06
CA LEU A 236 -7.97 3.72 -7.60
C LEU A 236 -7.04 4.75 -6.96
N ASP A 237 -5.84 4.96 -7.52
CA ASP A 237 -4.77 5.77 -6.95
C ASP A 237 -4.89 7.27 -7.23
N ILE A 238 -5.90 7.74 -7.98
CA ILE A 238 -6.07 9.18 -8.25
C ILE A 238 -6.18 9.97 -6.95
N PHE A 239 -7.09 9.59 -6.05
CA PHE A 239 -7.31 10.34 -4.81
C PHE A 239 -6.17 10.19 -3.79
N PRO A 240 -5.56 9.02 -3.59
CA PRO A 240 -4.29 8.90 -2.87
C PRO A 240 -3.20 9.83 -3.38
N GLY A 241 -3.01 9.91 -4.71
CA GLY A 241 -2.04 10.82 -5.31
C GLY A 241 -2.38 12.32 -5.10
N LEU A 242 -3.65 12.68 -5.18
CA LEU A 242 -4.12 14.04 -4.86
C LEU A 242 -3.94 14.38 -3.37
N TYR A 243 -4.16 13.42 -2.47
CA TYR A 243 -3.94 13.60 -1.04
C TYR A 243 -2.46 13.87 -0.71
N GLN A 244 -1.54 13.15 -1.34
CA GLN A 244 -0.08 13.39 -1.18
C GLN A 244 0.32 14.81 -1.59
N ARG A 245 -0.48 15.47 -2.42
CA ARG A 245 -0.29 16.87 -2.85
C ARG A 245 -1.14 17.87 -2.06
N GLY A 246 -1.81 17.42 -0.99
CA GLY A 246 -2.68 18.28 -0.17
C GLY A 246 -3.94 18.78 -0.86
N ALA A 247 -4.34 18.18 -2.01
CA ALA A 247 -5.46 18.64 -2.81
C ALA A 247 -6.84 18.11 -2.33
N VAL A 248 -6.85 17.03 -1.55
CA VAL A 248 -8.06 16.42 -0.99
C VAL A 248 -7.84 15.99 0.45
N SER A 249 -8.93 15.79 1.21
CA SER A 249 -8.85 15.29 2.59
C SER A 249 -8.70 13.76 2.63
N LEU A 250 -8.14 13.24 3.73
CA LEU A 250 -8.03 11.80 3.98
C LEU A 250 -9.39 11.10 3.91
N VAL A 251 -10.43 11.68 4.51
CA VAL A 251 -11.79 11.10 4.46
C VAL A 251 -12.31 10.98 3.01
N THR A 252 -11.97 11.94 2.14
CA THR A 252 -12.32 11.86 0.71
C THR A 252 -11.63 10.69 0.04
N VAL A 253 -10.37 10.42 0.37
CA VAL A 253 -9.62 9.24 -0.11
C VAL A 253 -10.31 7.96 0.32
N GLU A 254 -10.67 7.83 1.60
CA GLU A 254 -11.28 6.62 2.14
C GLU A 254 -12.63 6.29 1.47
N ILE A 255 -13.45 7.31 1.26
CA ILE A 255 -14.74 7.14 0.54
C ILE A 255 -14.48 6.66 -0.89
N TRP A 256 -13.52 7.27 -1.58
CA TRP A 256 -13.16 6.88 -2.95
C TRP A 256 -12.67 5.43 -3.02
N LEU A 257 -11.73 5.07 -2.16
CA LEU A 257 -11.17 3.72 -2.09
C LEU A 257 -12.26 2.68 -1.79
N ALA A 258 -13.19 2.99 -0.86
CA ALA A 258 -14.30 2.11 -0.54
C ALA A 258 -15.21 1.86 -1.75
N VAL A 259 -15.58 2.92 -2.50
CA VAL A 259 -16.40 2.80 -3.71
C VAL A 259 -15.68 1.96 -4.77
N CYS A 260 -14.41 2.26 -5.05
CA CYS A 260 -13.61 1.49 -6.00
C CYS A 260 -13.47 0.02 -5.59
N ALA A 261 -13.23 -0.26 -4.31
CA ALA A 261 -13.12 -1.63 -3.80
C ALA A 261 -14.40 -2.43 -3.95
N VAL A 262 -15.56 -1.81 -3.69
CA VAL A 262 -16.87 -2.48 -3.90
C VAL A 262 -17.04 -2.85 -5.36
N LEU A 263 -16.81 -1.91 -6.29
CA LEU A 263 -16.95 -2.15 -7.74
C LEU A 263 -15.99 -3.24 -8.22
N LEU A 264 -14.73 -3.16 -7.82
CA LEU A 264 -13.68 -4.12 -8.16
C LEU A 264 -13.99 -5.51 -7.60
N THR A 265 -14.42 -5.58 -6.34
CA THR A 265 -14.80 -6.84 -5.67
C THR A 265 -15.99 -7.50 -6.39
N VAL A 266 -17.04 -6.75 -6.69
CA VAL A 266 -18.21 -7.27 -7.43
C VAL A 266 -17.79 -7.81 -8.79
N TRP A 267 -16.93 -7.08 -9.51
CA TRP A 267 -16.44 -7.53 -10.81
C TRP A 267 -15.57 -8.78 -10.68
N SER A 268 -14.61 -8.80 -9.77
CA SER A 268 -13.73 -9.94 -9.55
C SER A 268 -14.48 -11.20 -9.12
N ILE A 269 -15.52 -11.10 -8.28
CA ILE A 269 -16.38 -12.24 -7.91
C ILE A 269 -17.09 -12.81 -9.13
N LYS A 270 -17.60 -11.96 -10.04
CA LYS A 270 -18.23 -12.42 -11.28
C LYS A 270 -17.25 -13.22 -12.15
N LEU A 271 -16.00 -12.75 -12.27
CA LEU A 271 -14.95 -13.45 -13.01
C LEU A 271 -14.52 -14.74 -12.31
N TYR A 272 -14.34 -14.70 -10.99
CA TYR A 272 -13.99 -15.88 -10.18
C TYR A 272 -15.00 -17.02 -10.34
N LYS A 273 -16.30 -16.70 -10.41
CA LYS A 273 -17.36 -17.71 -10.66
C LYS A 273 -17.30 -18.34 -12.06
N LYS A 274 -16.74 -17.65 -13.04
CA LYS A 274 -16.54 -18.12 -14.42
C LYS A 274 -15.22 -18.88 -14.62
N PHE A 275 -14.29 -18.78 -13.67
CA PHE A 275 -12.97 -19.40 -13.77
C PHE A 275 -13.08 -20.92 -13.88
N GLY A 276 -12.47 -21.51 -14.90
CA GLY A 276 -12.47 -22.96 -15.14
C GLY A 276 -13.78 -23.56 -15.66
N LYS A 277 -14.80 -22.73 -16.01
CA LYS A 277 -16.11 -23.22 -16.49
C LYS A 277 -16.27 -23.30 -18.01
N GLU A 278 -15.40 -22.63 -18.77
CA GLU A 278 -15.43 -22.65 -20.24
C GLU A 278 -14.19 -23.37 -20.75
N PRO A 279 -14.33 -24.28 -21.74
CA PRO A 279 -13.17 -24.91 -22.36
C PRO A 279 -12.26 -23.84 -22.99
N CYS A 280 -10.96 -24.03 -22.88
CA CYS A 280 -9.99 -23.25 -23.65
C CYS A 280 -10.27 -23.49 -25.13
N GLN A 281 -10.69 -22.46 -25.88
CA GLN A 281 -10.69 -22.48 -27.33
C GLN A 281 -9.28 -22.37 -27.86
#